data_30814bbab8605d60565a86fac318811e
#
_entry.id   30814bbab8605d60565a86fac318811e
#
_cell.length_a   1.000
_cell.length_b   1.000
_cell.length_c   1.000
_cell.angle_alpha   90.00
_cell.angle_beta   90.00
_cell.angle_gamma   90.00
#
_symmetry.space_group_name_H-M   'P 1'
#
loop_
_entity.id
_entity.type
_entity.pdbx_description
1 polymer ?
#
loop_
_entity_poly.entity_id
_entity_poly.type
_entity_poly.pdbx_seq_one_letter_code
_entity_poly.pdbx_strand_id
1 'polypeptide(L)'
;MIRRSPEILTGIGIAGLVTTTIFAVKATPKALDLIAKAEEEKQEELTKFEAAKVAWKPYIPAAISGVTSIACLIGATSVNAKRNAALAAAYKLSETALVEYKDKVIETIGEKKEKTIREEISKDRLEKKPVTKSEIFITEKGKTLCYESISGRYFESDMASIKSALNDTNSKLLLEDFVSLSQFFDALGLGANGISDEIGWCSIDGTIRIDFDSHIAADGRPCIVLNYDTPPKYNFDRIA
;
A
#
# COMPACT_ATOMS: atom_id res chain seq x y z
N MET A 1 18.48 -13.40 3.81
CA MET A 1 17.43 -14.39 4.10
C MET A 1 16.19 -13.84 4.82
N ILE A 2 16.30 -12.83 5.68
CA ILE A 2 15.19 -12.31 6.51
C ILE A 2 14.11 -11.53 5.70
N ARG A 3 14.42 -11.03 4.50
CA ARG A 3 13.54 -10.15 3.72
C ARG A 3 12.34 -10.86 3.06
N ARG A 4 12.43 -12.18 2.81
CA ARG A 4 11.39 -12.99 2.14
C ARG A 4 10.69 -14.00 3.06
N SER A 5 10.87 -13.90 4.36
CA SER A 5 10.30 -14.87 5.30
C SER A 5 8.75 -14.94 5.28
N PRO A 6 7.98 -13.84 5.14
CA PRO A 6 6.53 -13.94 5.06
C PRO A 6 6.03 -14.66 3.80
N GLU A 7 6.68 -14.41 2.65
CA GLU A 7 6.33 -15.04 1.38
C GLU A 7 6.58 -16.56 1.43
N ILE A 8 7.70 -16.97 2.03
CA ILE A 8 8.03 -18.38 2.23
C ILE A 8 7.04 -19.05 3.19
N LEU A 9 6.72 -18.39 4.32
CA LEU A 9 5.74 -18.89 5.28
C LEU A 9 4.34 -19.03 4.66
N THR A 10 3.93 -18.07 3.84
CA THR A 10 2.67 -18.14 3.10
C THR A 10 2.67 -19.31 2.10
N GLY A 11 3.75 -19.47 1.34
CA GLY A 11 3.91 -20.58 0.41
C GLY A 11 3.85 -21.95 1.11
N ILE A 12 4.53 -22.10 2.25
CA ILE A 12 4.47 -23.33 3.07
C ILE A 12 3.06 -23.53 3.63
N GLY A 13 2.42 -22.48 4.11
CA GLY A 13 1.05 -22.55 4.63
C GLY A 13 0.04 -23.02 3.58
N ILE A 14 0.10 -22.48 2.35
CA ILE A 14 -0.78 -22.88 1.24
C ILE A 14 -0.50 -24.33 0.82
N ALA A 15 0.76 -24.71 0.62
CA ALA A 15 1.14 -26.06 0.26
C ALA A 15 0.71 -27.08 1.33
N GLY A 16 0.83 -26.69 2.60
CA GLY A 16 0.39 -27.51 3.72
C GLY A 16 -1.13 -27.71 3.77
N LEU A 17 -1.95 -26.69 3.41
CA LEU A 17 -3.41 -26.84 3.31
C LEU A 17 -3.80 -27.83 2.22
N VAL A 18 -3.15 -27.77 1.05
CA VAL A 18 -3.35 -28.75 -0.04
C VAL A 18 -3.00 -30.16 0.46
N THR A 19 -1.87 -30.31 1.15
CA THR A 19 -1.43 -31.59 1.73
C THR A 19 -2.44 -32.10 2.78
N THR A 20 -2.98 -31.21 3.61
CA THR A 20 -4.03 -31.54 4.60
C THR A 20 -5.26 -32.12 3.92
N THR A 21 -5.71 -31.52 2.82
CA THR A 21 -6.86 -32.00 2.05
C THR A 21 -6.60 -33.39 1.48
N ILE A 22 -5.40 -33.62 0.92
CA ILE A 22 -5.02 -34.93 0.39
C ILE A 22 -5.00 -36.01 1.50
N PHE A 23 -4.44 -35.68 2.67
CA PHE A 23 -4.42 -36.60 3.81
C PHE A 23 -5.82 -36.88 4.34
N ALA A 24 -6.68 -35.87 4.43
CA ALA A 24 -8.07 -36.04 4.86
C ALA A 24 -8.85 -36.97 3.93
N VAL A 25 -8.74 -36.74 2.61
CA VAL A 25 -9.39 -37.62 1.60
C VAL A 25 -8.88 -39.06 1.68
N LYS A 26 -7.58 -39.27 1.85
CA LYS A 26 -6.98 -40.62 1.99
C LYS A 26 -7.31 -41.27 3.34
N ALA A 27 -7.60 -40.50 4.36
CA ALA A 27 -7.99 -41.00 5.69
C ALA A 27 -9.44 -41.50 5.72
N THR A 28 -10.32 -40.94 4.88
CA THR A 28 -11.76 -41.23 4.90
C THR A 28 -12.07 -42.73 4.66
N PRO A 29 -11.53 -43.42 3.66
CA PRO A 29 -11.79 -44.86 3.49
C PRO A 29 -11.33 -45.67 4.69
N LYS A 30 -10.19 -45.36 5.29
CA LYS A 30 -9.67 -46.07 6.48
C LYS A 30 -10.55 -45.80 7.72
N ALA A 31 -11.08 -44.61 7.85
CA ALA A 31 -12.00 -44.27 8.91
C ALA A 31 -13.31 -45.04 8.81
N LEU A 32 -13.86 -45.16 7.58
CA LEU A 32 -15.08 -45.93 7.31
C LEU A 32 -14.86 -47.44 7.59
N ASP A 33 -13.71 -48.00 7.19
CA ASP A 33 -13.36 -49.38 7.49
C ASP A 33 -13.27 -49.67 8.99
N LEU A 34 -12.74 -48.72 9.77
CA LEU A 34 -12.69 -48.81 11.24
C LEU A 34 -14.09 -48.73 11.88
N ILE A 35 -14.97 -47.91 11.35
CA ILE A 35 -16.36 -47.79 11.83
C ILE A 35 -17.09 -49.12 11.53
N ALA A 36 -17.01 -49.60 10.31
CA ALA A 36 -17.66 -50.87 9.91
C ALA A 36 -17.21 -52.05 10.77
N LYS A 37 -15.90 -52.19 11.05
CA LYS A 37 -15.39 -53.22 11.95
C LYS A 37 -15.90 -53.12 13.38
N ALA A 38 -15.99 -51.89 13.88
CA ALA A 38 -16.50 -51.64 15.24
C ALA A 38 -18.01 -51.91 15.35
N GLU A 39 -18.79 -51.65 14.30
CA GLU A 39 -20.21 -52.01 14.21
C GLU A 39 -20.41 -53.52 14.13
N GLU A 40 -19.55 -54.23 13.38
CA GLU A 40 -19.57 -55.70 13.27
C GLU A 40 -19.25 -56.37 14.63
N GLU A 41 -18.25 -55.83 15.38
CA GLU A 41 -17.91 -56.34 16.71
C GLU A 41 -19.02 -56.07 17.75
N LYS A 42 -19.75 -54.94 17.68
CA LYS A 42 -20.84 -54.60 18.60
C LYS A 42 -22.18 -55.22 18.24
N GLN A 43 -22.34 -55.64 16.99
CA GLN A 43 -23.63 -56.09 16.40
C GLN A 43 -24.74 -55.01 16.48
N GLU A 44 -24.39 -53.72 16.63
CA GLU A 44 -25.27 -52.57 16.69
C GLU A 44 -24.64 -51.38 15.95
N GLU A 45 -25.47 -50.51 15.38
CA GLU A 45 -25.01 -49.26 14.77
C GLU A 45 -24.34 -48.36 15.81
N LEU A 46 -23.16 -47.81 15.49
CA LEU A 46 -22.46 -46.90 16.38
C LEU A 46 -23.16 -45.56 16.44
N THR A 47 -23.28 -44.99 17.63
CA THR A 47 -23.69 -43.57 17.78
C THR A 47 -22.66 -42.68 17.14
N LYS A 48 -23.06 -41.47 16.69
CA LYS A 48 -22.17 -40.46 16.07
C LYS A 48 -20.93 -40.19 16.91
N PHE A 49 -21.04 -40.19 18.21
CA PHE A 49 -19.92 -39.94 19.14
C PHE A 49 -18.96 -41.13 19.21
N GLU A 50 -19.45 -42.33 19.20
CA GLU A 50 -18.63 -43.56 19.17
C GLU A 50 -17.93 -43.73 17.82
N ALA A 51 -18.62 -43.47 16.71
CA ALA A 51 -18.03 -43.43 15.39
C ALA A 51 -16.87 -42.43 15.29
N ALA A 52 -17.06 -41.20 15.82
CA ALA A 52 -15.99 -40.22 15.87
C ALA A 52 -14.79 -40.69 16.71
N LYS A 53 -15.06 -41.39 17.84
CA LYS A 53 -14.04 -41.90 18.74
C LYS A 53 -13.19 -43.03 18.12
N VAL A 54 -13.73 -43.74 17.18
CA VAL A 54 -13.02 -44.80 16.43
C VAL A 54 -12.31 -44.20 15.20
N ALA A 55 -12.97 -43.30 14.50
CA ALA A 55 -12.55 -42.78 13.21
C ALA A 55 -11.49 -41.65 13.25
N TRP A 56 -11.17 -41.07 14.40
CA TRP A 56 -10.27 -39.91 14.45
C TRP A 56 -8.79 -40.21 14.15
N LYS A 57 -8.32 -41.44 14.49
CA LYS A 57 -6.92 -41.84 14.33
C LYS A 57 -6.36 -41.66 12.93
N PRO A 58 -7.03 -42.09 11.85
CA PRO A 58 -6.58 -41.85 10.47
C PRO A 58 -6.43 -40.38 10.09
N TYR A 59 -7.12 -39.47 10.76
CA TYR A 59 -7.05 -38.04 10.46
C TYR A 59 -5.92 -37.30 11.19
N ILE A 60 -5.17 -37.95 12.10
CA ILE A 60 -4.06 -37.33 12.81
C ILE A 60 -3.06 -36.63 11.86
N PRO A 61 -2.59 -37.25 10.76
CA PRO A 61 -1.64 -36.59 9.85
C PRO A 61 -2.24 -35.34 9.19
N ALA A 62 -3.52 -35.38 8.83
CA ALA A 62 -4.24 -34.23 8.29
C ALA A 62 -4.37 -33.10 9.33
N ALA A 63 -4.69 -33.45 10.57
CA ALA A 63 -4.81 -32.47 11.67
C ALA A 63 -3.45 -31.78 11.95
N ILE A 64 -2.36 -32.54 12.02
CA ILE A 64 -1.02 -31.97 12.25
C ILE A 64 -0.64 -31.05 11.09
N SER A 65 -0.82 -31.48 9.84
CA SER A 65 -0.54 -30.65 8.67
C SER A 65 -1.37 -29.37 8.65
N GLY A 66 -2.66 -29.48 8.95
CA GLY A 66 -3.58 -28.34 9.01
C GLY A 66 -3.18 -27.31 10.06
N VAL A 67 -2.92 -27.73 11.30
CA VAL A 67 -2.49 -26.86 12.39
C VAL A 67 -1.18 -26.16 12.04
N THR A 68 -0.20 -26.89 11.50
CA THR A 68 1.09 -26.31 11.09
C THR A 68 0.90 -25.26 9.97
N SER A 69 0.04 -25.54 9.01
CA SER A 69 -0.27 -24.62 7.90
C SER A 69 -0.92 -23.32 8.41
N ILE A 70 -1.90 -23.43 9.30
CA ILE A 70 -2.55 -22.27 9.93
C ILE A 70 -1.54 -21.47 10.72
N ALA A 71 -0.68 -22.11 11.51
CA ALA A 71 0.36 -21.42 12.27
C ALA A 71 1.35 -20.66 11.36
N CYS A 72 1.72 -21.23 10.21
CA CYS A 72 2.57 -20.54 9.21
C CYS A 72 1.88 -19.32 8.62
N LEU A 73 0.59 -19.40 8.29
CA LEU A 73 -0.18 -18.29 7.75
C LEU A 73 -0.35 -17.16 8.78
N ILE A 74 -0.69 -17.49 10.02
CA ILE A 74 -0.78 -16.51 11.11
C ILE A 74 0.58 -15.86 11.36
N GLY A 75 1.66 -16.64 11.33
CA GLY A 75 3.02 -16.12 11.45
C GLY A 75 3.38 -15.14 10.33
N ALA A 76 3.04 -15.46 9.08
CA ALA A 76 3.27 -14.59 7.93
C ALA A 76 2.54 -13.25 8.06
N THR A 77 1.25 -13.28 8.41
CA THR A 77 0.44 -12.07 8.59
C THR A 77 0.93 -11.22 9.76
N SER A 78 1.32 -11.84 10.89
CA SER A 78 1.88 -11.13 12.04
C SER A 78 3.20 -10.41 11.73
N VAL A 79 4.09 -11.05 10.96
CA VAL A 79 5.35 -10.41 10.52
C VAL A 79 5.09 -9.22 9.60
N ASN A 80 4.16 -9.37 8.66
CA ASN A 80 3.78 -8.27 7.75
C ASN A 80 3.16 -7.10 8.52
N ALA A 81 2.25 -7.38 9.46
CA ALA A 81 1.63 -6.34 10.29
C ALA A 81 2.67 -5.56 11.11
N LYS A 82 3.64 -6.25 11.73
CA LYS A 82 4.73 -5.60 12.48
C LYS A 82 5.63 -4.76 11.58
N ARG A 83 5.94 -5.23 10.37
CA ARG A 83 6.74 -4.45 9.40
C ARG A 83 6.01 -3.20 8.95
N ASN A 84 4.72 -3.31 8.62
CA ASN A 84 3.92 -2.17 8.21
C ASN A 84 3.79 -1.15 9.34
N ALA A 85 3.56 -1.60 10.58
CA ALA A 85 3.53 -0.72 11.74
C ALA A 85 4.88 0.00 11.98
N ALA A 86 6.00 -0.71 11.83
CA ALA A 86 7.33 -0.10 11.97
C ALA A 86 7.62 0.91 10.86
N LEU A 87 7.22 0.62 9.61
CA LEU A 87 7.35 1.56 8.50
C LEU A 87 6.47 2.80 8.70
N ALA A 88 5.23 2.61 9.14
CA ALA A 88 4.32 3.70 9.46
C ALA A 88 4.87 4.60 10.58
N ALA A 89 5.41 4.01 11.64
CA ALA A 89 6.02 4.75 12.73
C ALA A 89 7.26 5.54 12.28
N ALA A 90 8.12 4.93 11.46
CA ALA A 90 9.30 5.58 10.91
C ALA A 90 8.92 6.74 9.96
N TYR A 91 7.87 6.54 9.14
CA TYR A 91 7.37 7.57 8.25
C TYR A 91 6.78 8.75 9.01
N LYS A 92 5.93 8.49 10.02
CA LYS A 92 5.35 9.53 10.87
C LYS A 92 6.42 10.34 11.61
N LEU A 93 7.46 9.68 12.11
CA LEU A 93 8.58 10.36 12.76
C LEU A 93 9.34 11.26 11.77
N SER A 94 9.57 10.79 10.54
CA SER A 94 10.21 11.57 9.47
C SER A 94 9.36 12.74 9.03
N GLU A 95 8.04 12.58 8.94
CA GLU A 95 7.08 13.62 8.60
C GLU A 95 7.07 14.73 9.66
N THR A 96 6.95 14.37 10.94
CA THR A 96 6.98 15.34 12.05
C THR A 96 8.29 16.13 12.05
N ALA A 97 9.43 15.44 11.89
CA ALA A 97 10.73 16.11 11.84
C ALA A 97 10.86 17.07 10.63
N LEU A 98 10.25 16.72 9.49
CA LEU A 98 10.25 17.56 8.29
C LEU A 98 9.40 18.84 8.51
N VAL A 99 8.23 18.69 9.12
CA VAL A 99 7.37 19.85 9.46
C VAL A 99 8.06 20.79 10.44
N GLU A 100 8.60 20.24 11.54
CA GLU A 100 9.36 21.04 12.52
C GLU A 100 10.57 21.75 11.88
N TYR A 101 11.29 21.05 10.99
CA TYR A 101 12.40 21.62 10.26
C TYR A 101 11.93 22.77 9.34
N LYS A 102 10.84 22.57 8.57
CA LYS A 102 10.26 23.61 7.69
C LYS A 102 9.85 24.84 8.48
N ASP A 103 9.13 24.63 9.58
CA ASP A 103 8.68 25.73 10.46
C ASP A 103 9.86 26.51 11.04
N LYS A 104 10.91 25.79 11.48
CA LYS A 104 12.12 26.43 12.00
C LYS A 104 12.92 27.17 10.93
N VAL A 105 12.95 26.66 9.70
CA VAL A 105 13.56 27.35 8.56
C VAL A 105 12.79 28.64 8.25
N ILE A 106 11.46 28.57 8.18
CA ILE A 106 10.60 29.75 7.93
C ILE A 106 10.80 30.82 9.05
N GLU A 107 10.82 30.40 10.30
CA GLU A 107 11.07 31.26 11.44
C GLU A 107 12.44 31.97 11.36
N THR A 108 13.47 31.22 10.92
CA THR A 108 14.86 31.69 10.94
C THR A 108 15.21 32.55 9.73
N ILE A 109 14.80 32.17 8.52
CA ILE A 109 15.19 32.87 7.29
C ILE A 109 14.04 33.56 6.57
N GLY A 110 12.80 33.32 6.97
CA GLY A 110 11.58 33.88 6.42
C GLY A 110 11.05 33.07 5.23
N GLU A 111 9.75 33.12 5.02
CA GLU A 111 8.99 32.35 4.01
C GLU A 111 9.51 32.58 2.58
N LYS A 112 9.87 33.85 2.23
CA LYS A 112 10.40 34.14 0.88
C LYS A 112 11.69 33.39 0.55
N LYS A 113 12.61 33.30 1.52
CA LYS A 113 13.89 32.60 1.31
C LYS A 113 13.70 31.10 1.32
N GLU A 114 12.81 30.59 2.16
CA GLU A 114 12.45 29.16 2.14
C GLU A 114 11.88 28.76 0.77
N LYS A 115 11.00 29.59 0.19
CA LYS A 115 10.46 29.36 -1.15
C LYS A 115 11.57 29.34 -2.22
N THR A 116 12.50 30.28 -2.17
CA THR A 116 13.65 30.30 -3.11
C THR A 116 14.49 29.01 -3.00
N ILE A 117 14.76 28.53 -1.78
CA ILE A 117 15.48 27.27 -1.56
C ILE A 117 14.70 26.08 -2.15
N ARG A 118 13.37 26.04 -1.98
CA ARG A 118 12.51 25.01 -2.54
C ARG A 118 12.53 25.00 -4.07
N GLU A 119 12.51 26.19 -4.69
CA GLU A 119 12.66 26.37 -6.13
C GLU A 119 14.02 25.85 -6.63
N GLU A 120 15.12 26.14 -5.93
CA GLU A 120 16.44 25.60 -6.26
C GLU A 120 16.51 24.08 -6.14
N ILE A 121 15.92 23.51 -5.08
CA ILE A 121 15.83 22.05 -4.93
C ILE A 121 15.02 21.40 -6.10
N SER A 122 13.95 22.05 -6.54
CA SER A 122 13.14 21.60 -7.65
C SER A 122 13.94 21.60 -8.95
N LYS A 123 14.73 22.65 -9.20
CA LYS A 123 15.64 22.74 -10.32
C LYS A 123 16.70 21.64 -10.31
N ASP A 124 17.34 21.42 -9.17
CA ASP A 124 18.32 20.36 -8.99
C ASP A 124 17.74 18.94 -9.26
N ARG A 125 16.47 18.73 -8.87
CA ARG A 125 15.77 17.46 -9.15
C ARG A 125 15.56 17.23 -10.63
N LEU A 126 15.17 18.26 -11.38
CA LEU A 126 15.00 18.18 -12.82
C LEU A 126 16.33 17.93 -13.55
N GLU A 127 17.42 18.52 -13.08
CA GLU A 127 18.76 18.28 -13.64
C GLU A 127 19.25 16.85 -13.38
N LYS A 128 18.97 16.29 -12.19
CA LYS A 128 19.38 14.93 -11.81
C LYS A 128 18.51 13.83 -12.43
N LYS A 129 17.29 14.15 -12.84
CA LYS A 129 16.37 13.23 -13.51
C LYS A 129 16.04 13.75 -14.90
N PRO A 130 16.88 13.47 -15.91
CA PRO A 130 16.63 13.93 -17.28
C PRO A 130 15.36 13.26 -17.83
N VAL A 131 14.62 14.04 -18.62
CA VAL A 131 13.38 13.59 -19.27
C VAL A 131 13.71 12.51 -20.29
N THR A 132 13.20 11.29 -20.08
CA THR A 132 13.26 10.21 -21.07
C THR A 132 11.91 10.17 -21.79
N LYS A 133 11.91 10.25 -23.12
CA LYS A 133 10.65 10.28 -23.93
C LYS A 133 9.71 9.12 -23.65
N SER A 134 10.20 7.98 -23.19
CA SER A 134 9.42 6.79 -22.83
C SER A 134 8.77 6.87 -21.45
N GLU A 135 9.05 7.90 -20.66
CA GLU A 135 8.57 8.05 -19.27
C GLU A 135 7.59 9.22 -19.10
N ILE A 136 7.19 9.87 -20.20
CA ILE A 136 6.22 10.97 -20.14
C ILE A 136 4.80 10.38 -20.26
N PHE A 137 4.00 10.63 -19.24
CA PHE A 137 2.58 10.26 -19.26
C PHE A 137 1.79 11.25 -20.11
N ILE A 138 1.14 10.76 -21.16
CA ILE A 138 0.27 11.58 -22.04
C ILE A 138 -1.14 11.53 -21.43
N THR A 139 -1.57 12.66 -20.85
CA THR A 139 -2.87 12.75 -20.16
C THR A 139 -4.00 13.23 -21.09
N GLU A 140 -3.68 13.61 -22.34
CA GLU A 140 -4.62 14.25 -23.29
C GLU A 140 -5.21 15.59 -22.81
N LYS A 141 -4.74 16.13 -21.68
CA LYS A 141 -5.21 17.36 -21.03
C LYS A 141 -4.35 18.58 -21.30
N GLY A 142 -3.47 18.52 -22.30
CA GLY A 142 -2.56 19.59 -22.66
C GLY A 142 -1.24 19.07 -23.23
N LYS A 143 -0.34 19.99 -23.61
CA LYS A 143 0.95 19.67 -24.24
C LYS A 143 2.15 20.25 -23.49
N THR A 144 1.92 20.90 -22.36
CA THR A 144 3.00 21.46 -21.54
C THR A 144 3.60 20.33 -20.70
N LEU A 145 4.93 20.23 -20.72
CA LEU A 145 5.63 19.29 -19.86
C LEU A 145 5.43 19.70 -18.39
N CYS A 146 5.03 18.75 -17.56
CA CYS A 146 4.84 18.92 -16.13
C CYS A 146 5.64 17.87 -15.37
N TYR A 147 6.05 18.21 -14.15
CA TYR A 147 6.77 17.31 -13.26
C TYR A 147 6.07 17.27 -11.91
N GLU A 148 5.72 16.07 -11.46
CA GLU A 148 5.11 15.83 -10.15
C GLU A 148 6.22 15.47 -9.14
N SER A 149 6.37 16.28 -8.08
CA SER A 149 7.54 16.24 -7.21
C SER A 149 7.60 15.05 -6.25
N ILE A 150 6.47 14.43 -5.89
CA ILE A 150 6.43 13.29 -4.96
C ILE A 150 6.80 11.99 -5.67
N SER A 151 6.13 11.68 -6.78
CA SER A 151 6.41 10.47 -7.55
C SER A 151 7.61 10.62 -8.49
N GLY A 152 8.00 11.86 -8.78
CA GLY A 152 9.07 12.19 -9.72
C GLY A 152 8.71 11.84 -11.16
N ARG A 153 7.43 11.87 -11.54
CA ARG A 153 6.94 11.55 -12.88
C ARG A 153 6.78 12.80 -13.72
N TYR A 154 7.11 12.64 -15.01
CA TYR A 154 6.83 13.64 -16.03
C TYR A 154 5.50 13.32 -16.74
N PHE A 155 4.72 14.34 -17.03
CA PHE A 155 3.45 14.19 -17.76
C PHE A 155 3.18 15.43 -18.62
N GLU A 156 2.29 15.28 -19.60
CA GLU A 156 1.81 16.39 -20.43
C GLU A 156 0.44 16.83 -19.94
N SER A 157 0.30 18.11 -19.63
CA SER A 157 -0.98 18.71 -19.21
C SER A 157 -0.94 20.22 -19.47
N ASP A 158 -1.95 20.95 -19.02
CA ASP A 158 -1.94 22.40 -18.93
C ASP A 158 -2.33 22.90 -17.53
N MET A 159 -2.02 24.16 -17.26
CA MET A 159 -2.27 24.76 -15.95
C MET A 159 -3.76 24.79 -15.57
N ALA A 160 -4.65 24.94 -16.55
CA ALA A 160 -6.10 24.99 -16.29
C ALA A 160 -6.61 23.61 -15.86
N SER A 161 -6.19 22.56 -16.56
CA SER A 161 -6.52 21.17 -16.24
C SER A 161 -5.98 20.74 -14.87
N ILE A 162 -4.74 21.14 -14.54
CA ILE A 162 -4.14 20.83 -13.23
C ILE A 162 -4.91 21.56 -12.11
N LYS A 163 -5.25 22.84 -12.29
CA LYS A 163 -6.04 23.59 -11.31
C LYS A 163 -7.46 23.05 -11.16
N SER A 164 -8.08 22.59 -12.26
CA SER A 164 -9.38 21.92 -12.19
C SER A 164 -9.28 20.63 -11.37
N ALA A 165 -8.32 19.78 -11.67
CA ALA A 165 -8.08 18.54 -10.91
C ALA A 165 -7.85 18.80 -9.42
N LEU A 166 -7.09 19.85 -9.08
CA LEU A 166 -6.87 20.29 -7.70
C LEU A 166 -8.16 20.75 -7.01
N ASN A 167 -8.98 21.54 -7.70
CA ASN A 167 -10.26 22.02 -7.18
C ASN A 167 -11.25 20.88 -6.97
N ASP A 168 -11.34 19.96 -7.92
CA ASP A 168 -12.21 18.78 -7.83
C ASP A 168 -11.79 17.89 -6.67
N THR A 169 -10.48 17.69 -6.49
CA THR A 169 -9.92 16.93 -5.36
C THR A 169 -10.16 17.63 -4.02
N ASN A 170 -10.02 18.96 -3.96
CA ASN A 170 -10.34 19.73 -2.76
C ASN A 170 -11.84 19.69 -2.43
N SER A 171 -12.70 19.75 -3.44
CA SER A 171 -14.15 19.60 -3.24
C SER A 171 -14.48 18.23 -2.66
N LYS A 172 -13.82 17.19 -3.16
CA LYS A 172 -13.97 15.83 -2.66
C LYS A 172 -13.45 15.69 -1.22
N LEU A 173 -12.30 16.29 -0.90
CA LEU A 173 -11.73 16.32 0.44
C LEU A 173 -12.69 16.95 1.47
N LEU A 174 -13.38 18.02 1.09
CA LEU A 174 -14.35 18.70 1.96
C LEU A 174 -15.66 17.93 2.12
N LEU A 175 -16.01 17.04 1.17
CA LEU A 175 -17.22 16.22 1.22
C LEU A 175 -17.00 14.87 1.91
N GLU A 176 -15.84 14.27 1.74
CA GLU A 176 -15.52 12.90 2.17
C GLU A 176 -14.59 12.85 3.37
N ASP A 177 -14.14 14.03 3.89
CA ASP A 177 -13.20 14.23 4.99
C ASP A 177 -11.75 13.79 4.71
N PHE A 178 -11.50 12.94 3.74
CA PHE A 178 -10.16 12.51 3.35
C PHE A 178 -10.10 12.15 1.87
N VAL A 179 -8.91 12.31 1.29
CA VAL A 179 -8.61 11.97 -0.10
C VAL A 179 -7.20 11.43 -0.21
N SER A 180 -7.01 10.35 -0.98
CA SER A 180 -5.69 9.78 -1.22
C SER A 180 -4.94 10.54 -2.33
N LEU A 181 -3.61 10.42 -2.34
CA LEU A 181 -2.79 10.94 -3.44
C LEU A 181 -3.12 10.24 -4.77
N SER A 182 -3.53 8.95 -4.74
CA SER A 182 -3.96 8.23 -5.95
C SER A 182 -5.20 8.88 -6.58
N GLN A 183 -6.17 9.33 -5.80
CA GLN A 183 -7.35 10.02 -6.31
C GLN A 183 -6.97 11.35 -7.00
N PHE A 184 -6.00 12.08 -6.47
CA PHE A 184 -5.47 13.27 -7.14
C PHE A 184 -4.70 12.91 -8.42
N PHE A 185 -3.91 11.83 -8.41
CA PHE A 185 -3.22 11.34 -9.60
C PHE A 185 -4.19 10.92 -10.70
N ASP A 186 -5.29 10.26 -10.35
CA ASP A 186 -6.34 9.90 -11.30
C ASP A 186 -7.00 11.14 -11.90
N ALA A 187 -7.26 12.16 -11.09
CA ALA A 187 -7.77 13.44 -11.56
C ALA A 187 -6.79 14.15 -12.52
N LEU A 188 -5.48 13.98 -12.35
CA LEU A 188 -4.45 14.47 -13.26
C LEU A 188 -4.29 13.59 -14.53
N GLY A 189 -4.77 12.34 -14.50
CA GLY A 189 -4.54 11.34 -15.55
C GLY A 189 -3.23 10.58 -15.43
N LEU A 190 -2.61 10.57 -14.24
CA LEU A 190 -1.34 9.90 -13.98
C LEU A 190 -1.50 8.43 -13.54
N GLY A 191 -2.66 8.05 -13.06
CA GLY A 191 -2.90 6.75 -12.42
C GLY A 191 -2.14 6.56 -11.09
N ALA A 192 -2.59 5.61 -10.30
CA ALA A 192 -2.00 5.27 -9.01
C ALA A 192 -0.57 4.74 -9.13
N ASN A 193 0.19 4.86 -8.06
CA ASN A 193 1.47 4.18 -7.87
C ASN A 193 1.49 3.50 -6.50
N GLY A 194 2.52 2.65 -6.24
CA GLY A 194 2.52 1.76 -5.07
C GLY A 194 2.46 2.42 -3.69
N ILE A 195 2.61 3.74 -3.58
CA ILE A 195 2.52 4.48 -2.31
C ILE A 195 1.35 5.47 -2.29
N SER A 196 0.81 5.83 -3.46
CA SER A 196 -0.20 6.89 -3.58
C SER A 196 -1.54 6.54 -2.91
N ASP A 197 -1.83 5.27 -2.67
CA ASP A 197 -3.01 4.81 -1.94
C ASP A 197 -2.84 4.91 -0.42
N GLU A 198 -1.59 4.91 0.06
CA GLU A 198 -1.28 4.89 1.49
C GLU A 198 -1.07 6.28 2.08
N ILE A 199 -0.93 7.30 1.22
CA ILE A 199 -0.75 8.70 1.61
C ILE A 199 -1.83 9.58 1.01
N GLY A 200 -2.19 10.66 1.72
CA GLY A 200 -3.25 11.55 1.31
C GLY A 200 -3.45 12.72 2.26
N TRP A 201 -4.62 13.31 2.22
CA TRP A 201 -4.99 14.50 3.01
C TRP A 201 -6.28 14.26 3.77
N CYS A 202 -6.38 14.92 4.93
CA CYS A 202 -7.59 14.99 5.74
C CYS A 202 -8.11 16.44 5.75
N SER A 203 -9.43 16.62 5.77
CA SER A 203 -10.08 17.94 5.81
C SER A 203 -9.70 18.78 7.04
N ILE A 204 -9.33 18.14 8.15
CA ILE A 204 -8.85 18.80 9.38
C ILE A 204 -7.56 19.60 9.14
N ASP A 205 -6.69 19.13 8.24
CA ASP A 205 -5.44 19.83 7.88
C ASP A 205 -5.66 20.99 6.89
N GLY A 206 -6.90 21.21 6.46
CA GLY A 206 -7.28 22.20 5.47
C GLY A 206 -7.26 21.66 4.04
N THR A 207 -7.29 22.57 3.08
CA THR A 207 -7.29 22.24 1.65
C THR A 207 -5.88 21.95 1.13
N ILE A 208 -5.82 21.15 0.07
CA ILE A 208 -4.57 20.85 -0.65
C ILE A 208 -4.10 22.13 -1.35
N ARG A 209 -2.86 22.51 -1.11
CA ARG A 209 -2.20 23.63 -1.78
C ARG A 209 -0.98 23.14 -2.53
N ILE A 210 -0.87 23.59 -3.78
CA ILE A 210 0.24 23.25 -4.66
C ILE A 210 0.84 24.56 -5.17
N ASP A 211 2.15 24.72 -4.99
CA ASP A 211 2.94 25.76 -5.61
C ASP A 211 3.39 25.29 -6.99
N PHE A 212 3.29 26.18 -7.96
CA PHE A 212 3.68 25.95 -9.34
C PHE A 212 4.95 26.72 -9.65
N ASP A 213 6.03 25.99 -9.93
CA ASP A 213 7.29 26.56 -10.40
C ASP A 213 7.45 26.28 -11.88
N SER A 214 8.21 27.13 -12.58
CA SER A 214 8.51 26.97 -13.99
C SER A 214 10.02 26.90 -14.19
N HIS A 215 10.50 25.78 -14.72
CA HIS A 215 11.91 25.55 -15.01
C HIS A 215 12.10 25.02 -16.43
N ILE A 216 13.33 25.04 -16.91
CA ILE A 216 13.70 24.39 -18.16
C ILE A 216 14.17 22.97 -17.82
N ALA A 217 13.52 21.96 -18.39
CA ALA A 217 13.91 20.57 -18.24
C ALA A 217 15.23 20.28 -18.98
N ALA A 218 15.86 19.16 -18.69
CA ALA A 218 17.14 18.78 -19.28
C ALA A 218 17.13 18.64 -20.82
N ASP A 219 15.95 18.44 -21.41
CA ASP A 219 15.72 18.39 -22.85
C ASP A 219 15.45 19.77 -23.48
N GLY A 220 15.54 20.84 -22.71
CA GLY A 220 15.33 22.22 -23.15
C GLY A 220 13.87 22.68 -23.19
N ARG A 221 12.90 21.84 -22.82
CA ARG A 221 11.48 22.23 -22.79
C ARG A 221 11.13 22.97 -21.50
N PRO A 222 10.25 23.99 -21.56
CA PRO A 222 9.67 24.55 -20.36
C PRO A 222 8.84 23.49 -19.63
N CYS A 223 9.04 23.37 -18.32
CA CYS A 223 8.40 22.40 -17.46
C CYS A 223 7.76 23.07 -16.27
N ILE A 224 6.50 22.76 -16.00
CA ILE A 224 5.77 23.17 -14.79
C ILE A 224 6.03 22.12 -13.71
N VAL A 225 6.55 22.55 -12.56
CA VAL A 225 6.80 21.70 -11.41
C VAL A 225 5.68 21.87 -10.39
N LEU A 226 5.08 20.77 -9.97
CA LEU A 226 4.07 20.73 -8.93
C LEU A 226 4.75 20.45 -7.59
N ASN A 227 4.82 21.44 -6.73
CA ASN A 227 5.34 21.35 -5.37
C ASN A 227 4.20 21.44 -4.36
N TYR A 228 4.12 20.49 -3.45
CA TYR A 228 3.05 20.46 -2.45
C TYR A 228 3.43 21.36 -1.25
N ASP A 229 2.70 22.44 -1.06
CA ASP A 229 2.80 23.24 0.15
C ASP A 229 2.15 22.50 1.34
N THR A 230 1.03 21.80 1.06
CA THR A 230 0.43 20.86 2.00
C THR A 230 0.79 19.42 1.53
N PRO A 231 1.85 18.81 2.08
CA PRO A 231 2.25 17.46 1.66
C PRO A 231 1.23 16.41 2.13
N PRO A 232 1.02 15.32 1.35
CA PRO A 232 0.16 14.22 1.78
C PRO A 232 0.78 13.47 2.95
N LYS A 233 -0.08 12.96 3.85
CA LYS A 233 0.31 12.28 5.10
C LYS A 233 -0.02 10.79 5.02
N TYR A 234 0.73 9.99 5.76
CA TYR A 234 0.44 8.57 5.97
C TYR A 234 -0.71 8.40 6.98
N ASN A 235 -1.58 7.40 6.78
CA ASN A 235 -2.78 7.18 7.61
C ASN A 235 -3.73 8.41 7.68
N PHE A 236 -3.82 9.16 6.59
CA PHE A 236 -4.67 10.35 6.46
C PHE A 236 -6.18 10.05 6.71
N ASP A 237 -6.60 8.80 6.57
CA ASP A 237 -7.95 8.26 6.77
C ASP A 237 -8.28 7.94 8.25
N ARG A 238 -7.31 8.09 9.14
CA ARG A 238 -7.50 7.87 10.58
C ARG A 238 -7.65 9.19 11.30
N ILE A 239 -8.88 9.58 11.55
CA ILE A 239 -9.18 10.69 12.44
C ILE A 239 -8.78 10.25 13.85
N ALA A 240 -7.77 10.92 14.42
CA ALA A 240 -7.27 10.64 15.76
C ALA A 240 -8.24 11.20 16.81
#